data_372391b8f55d7799d59c59271a0b48db
#
_entry.id   372391b8f55d7799d59c59271a0b48db
#
_cell.length_a   1.000
_cell.length_b   1.000
_cell.length_c   1.000
_cell.angle_alpha   90.00
_cell.angle_beta   90.00
_cell.angle_gamma   90.00
#
_symmetry.space_group_name_H-M   'P 1'
#
loop_
_entity.id
_entity.type
_entity.pdbx_description
1 polymer ?
#
loop_
_entity_poly.entity_id
_entity_poly.type
_entity_poly.pdbx_seq_one_letter_code
_entity_poly.pdbx_strand_id
1 'polypeptide(L)'
;MTNVTEAKLAREAGLCYSTLALVTDFDCWHVEEEPVILEAVLEIMHKNVEQAQLVLKELIPMLGSIKPCSCCEAAKFAVVTDPEKIPLTLKDELSILFG
;
A
#
# COMPACT_ATOMS: atom_id res chain seq x y z
N MET A 1 -3.71 7.07 -8.69
CA MET A 1 -2.72 6.60 -9.69
C MET A 1 -1.44 6.05 -9.04
N THR A 2 -0.95 6.64 -7.98
CA THR A 2 0.26 6.16 -7.25
C THR A 2 0.08 4.82 -6.58
N ASN A 3 -1.12 4.51 -6.08
CA ASN A 3 -1.43 3.28 -5.37
C ASN A 3 -1.04 1.99 -6.12
N VAL A 4 -1.26 1.91 -7.43
CA VAL A 4 -0.93 0.71 -8.23
C VAL A 4 0.58 0.47 -8.28
N THR A 5 1.37 1.52 -8.41
CA THR A 5 2.84 1.44 -8.43
C THR A 5 3.37 0.96 -7.09
N GLU A 6 2.89 1.54 -6.00
CA GLU A 6 3.28 1.17 -4.64
C GLU A 6 2.87 -0.28 -4.31
N ALA A 7 1.66 -0.69 -4.69
CA ALA A 7 1.19 -2.07 -4.50
C ALA A 7 2.06 -3.11 -5.24
N LYS A 8 2.51 -2.78 -6.46
CA LYS A 8 3.41 -3.64 -7.24
C LYS A 8 4.79 -3.75 -6.58
N LEU A 9 5.38 -2.63 -6.18
CA LEU A 9 6.67 -2.61 -5.50
C LEU A 9 6.63 -3.31 -4.15
N ALA A 10 5.56 -3.11 -3.37
CA ALA A 10 5.37 -3.81 -2.10
C ALA A 10 5.28 -5.32 -2.31
N ARG A 11 4.55 -5.77 -3.35
CA ARG A 11 4.46 -7.20 -3.68
C ARG A 11 5.79 -7.78 -4.14
N GLU A 12 6.56 -7.05 -4.93
CA GLU A 12 7.91 -7.44 -5.36
C GLU A 12 8.85 -7.59 -4.15
N ALA A 13 8.75 -6.68 -3.19
CA ALA A 13 9.53 -6.71 -1.95
C ALA A 13 8.98 -7.70 -0.89
N GLY A 14 7.96 -8.50 -1.21
CA GLY A 14 7.37 -9.47 -0.27
C GLY A 14 6.59 -8.85 0.89
N LEU A 15 6.20 -7.58 0.76
CA LEU A 15 5.47 -6.85 1.79
C LEU A 15 3.96 -7.05 1.69
N CYS A 16 3.30 -7.12 2.84
CA CYS A 16 1.85 -6.99 2.91
C CYS A 16 1.45 -5.54 2.64
N TYR A 17 0.54 -5.34 1.71
CA TYR A 17 0.10 -4.02 1.32
C TYR A 17 -1.41 -3.88 1.46
N SER A 18 -1.83 -2.80 2.05
CA SER A 18 -3.24 -2.41 2.15
C SER A 18 -3.37 -0.90 2.00
N THR A 19 -4.47 -0.45 1.43
CA THR A 19 -4.72 0.96 1.17
C THR A 19 -5.81 1.48 2.08
N LEU A 20 -5.54 2.60 2.75
CA LEU A 20 -6.55 3.41 3.42
C LEU A 20 -6.91 4.59 2.51
N ALA A 21 -8.08 4.53 1.87
CA ALA A 21 -8.54 5.58 0.97
C ALA A 21 -9.33 6.64 1.73
N LEU A 22 -8.97 7.91 1.54
CA LEU A 22 -9.65 9.06 2.09
C LEU A 22 -10.52 9.68 1.00
N VAL A 23 -11.84 9.44 1.07
CA VAL A 23 -12.82 9.93 0.08
C VAL A 23 -13.27 11.33 0.46
N THR A 24 -13.26 12.25 -0.50
CA THR A 24 -13.62 13.66 -0.30
C THR A 24 -14.97 14.04 -0.90
N ASP A 25 -15.40 13.32 -1.94
CA ASP A 25 -16.69 13.55 -2.61
C ASP A 25 -17.20 12.25 -3.27
N PHE A 26 -18.39 12.33 -3.85
CA PHE A 26 -19.03 11.22 -4.57
C PHE A 26 -18.71 11.20 -6.07
N ASP A 27 -17.81 12.10 -6.53
CA ASP A 27 -17.50 12.26 -7.95
C ASP A 27 -18.76 12.58 -8.78
N CYS A 28 -18.80 12.22 -10.04
CA CYS A 28 -19.87 12.59 -10.98
C CYS A 28 -21.12 11.67 -10.96
N TRP A 29 -21.15 10.64 -10.13
CA TRP A 29 -22.30 9.70 -10.15
C TRP A 29 -23.46 10.10 -9.24
N HIS A 30 -23.30 11.08 -8.36
CA HIS A 30 -24.36 11.59 -7.50
C HIS A 30 -24.94 12.89 -8.10
N VAL A 31 -26.15 12.80 -8.64
CA VAL A 31 -26.78 13.85 -9.47
C VAL A 31 -27.41 14.99 -8.64
N GLU A 32 -27.61 14.81 -7.33
CA GLU A 32 -28.36 15.73 -6.47
C GLU A 32 -27.51 16.66 -5.61
N GLU A 33 -26.19 16.66 -5.77
CA GLU A 33 -25.32 17.51 -4.95
C GLU A 33 -24.99 18.84 -5.63
N GLU A 34 -24.94 19.88 -4.79
CA GLU A 34 -24.46 21.22 -5.18
C GLU A 34 -22.99 21.14 -5.66
N PRO A 35 -22.56 22.07 -6.51
CA PRO A 35 -21.19 22.08 -6.98
C PRO A 35 -20.19 22.06 -5.81
N VAL A 36 -19.22 21.17 -5.89
CA VAL A 36 -18.18 20.97 -4.87
C VAL A 36 -17.42 22.27 -4.65
N ILE A 37 -17.57 22.87 -3.48
CA ILE A 37 -16.84 24.07 -3.08
C ILE A 37 -15.60 23.70 -2.29
N LEU A 38 -14.53 24.48 -2.47
CA LEU A 38 -13.21 24.19 -1.88
C LEU A 38 -13.26 24.05 -0.35
N GLU A 39 -14.02 24.90 0.32
CA GLU A 39 -14.18 24.89 1.77
C GLU A 39 -14.76 23.58 2.29
N ALA A 40 -15.75 23.02 1.61
CA ALA A 40 -16.35 21.73 1.97
C ALA A 40 -15.35 20.57 1.79
N VAL A 41 -14.56 20.59 0.72
CA VAL A 41 -13.50 19.59 0.50
C VAL A 41 -12.46 19.65 1.60
N LEU A 42 -11.99 20.83 1.99
CA LEU A 42 -11.00 21.00 3.04
C LEU A 42 -11.52 20.51 4.40
N GLU A 43 -12.77 20.78 4.73
CA GLU A 43 -13.39 20.30 5.96
C GLU A 43 -13.44 18.76 5.99
N ILE A 44 -13.86 18.14 4.89
CA ILE A 44 -13.89 16.68 4.77
C ILE A 44 -12.47 16.09 4.84
N MET A 45 -11.48 16.72 4.20
CA MET A 45 -10.09 16.30 4.29
C MET A 45 -9.58 16.32 5.73
N HIS A 46 -9.85 17.38 6.51
CA HIS A 46 -9.45 17.44 7.93
C HIS A 46 -10.08 16.30 8.74
N LYS A 47 -11.39 16.10 8.61
CA LYS A 47 -12.09 14.99 9.26
C LYS A 47 -11.52 13.63 8.89
N ASN A 48 -11.22 13.43 7.61
CA ASN A 48 -10.62 12.19 7.10
C ASN A 48 -9.24 11.94 7.70
N VAL A 49 -8.39 12.96 7.82
CA VAL A 49 -7.07 12.85 8.46
C VAL A 49 -7.19 12.46 9.94
N GLU A 50 -8.09 13.10 10.68
CA GLU A 50 -8.34 12.76 12.08
C GLU A 50 -8.80 11.30 12.24
N GLN A 51 -9.75 10.86 11.40
CA GLN A 51 -10.22 9.47 11.40
C GLN A 51 -9.12 8.49 11.03
N ALA A 52 -8.32 8.80 10.02
CA ALA A 52 -7.18 7.97 9.63
C ALA A 52 -6.16 7.81 10.76
N GLN A 53 -5.87 8.90 11.52
CA GLN A 53 -4.99 8.84 12.68
C GLN A 53 -5.55 7.94 13.80
N LEU A 54 -6.86 7.98 14.04
CA LEU A 54 -7.51 7.10 15.02
C LEU A 54 -7.42 5.64 14.58
N VAL A 55 -7.74 5.35 13.31
CA VAL A 55 -7.63 4.00 12.74
C VAL A 55 -6.19 3.47 12.88
N LEU A 56 -5.18 4.28 12.56
CA LEU A 56 -3.78 3.87 12.68
C LEU A 56 -3.36 3.62 14.14
N LYS A 57 -3.81 4.43 15.09
CA LYS A 57 -3.53 4.23 16.53
C LYS A 57 -4.07 2.89 17.03
N GLU A 58 -5.26 2.50 16.58
CA GLU A 58 -5.87 1.21 16.94
C GLU A 58 -5.23 0.04 16.19
N LEU A 59 -4.88 0.25 14.91
CA LEU A 59 -4.35 -0.80 14.04
C LEU A 59 -2.92 -1.21 14.41
N ILE A 60 -2.03 -0.25 14.68
CA ILE A 60 -0.60 -0.50 14.90
C ILE A 60 -0.34 -1.53 16.02
N PRO A 61 -0.99 -1.46 17.21
CA PRO A 61 -0.80 -2.47 18.24
C PRO A 61 -1.26 -3.88 17.80
N MET A 62 -2.22 -3.97 16.88
CA MET A 62 -2.76 -5.24 16.39
C MET A 62 -1.83 -5.93 15.39
N LEU A 63 -0.95 -5.17 14.71
CA LEU A 63 -0.05 -5.73 13.68
C LEU A 63 0.92 -6.77 14.24
N GLY A 64 1.34 -6.65 15.50
CA GLY A 64 2.24 -7.61 16.15
C GLY A 64 1.64 -9.03 16.30
N SER A 65 0.32 -9.18 16.18
CA SER A 65 -0.39 -10.46 16.26
C SER A 65 -0.67 -11.11 14.90
N ILE A 66 -0.33 -10.45 13.79
CA ILE A 66 -0.58 -10.95 12.44
C ILE A 66 0.34 -12.13 12.16
N LYS A 67 -0.27 -13.27 11.79
CA LYS A 67 0.49 -14.47 11.41
C LYS A 67 1.22 -14.24 10.08
N PRO A 68 2.36 -14.92 9.87
CA PRO A 68 3.05 -14.93 8.57
C PRO A 68 2.05 -15.27 7.45
N CYS A 69 2.14 -14.54 6.35
CA CYS A 69 1.31 -14.77 5.17
C CYS A 69 2.17 -15.12 3.96
N SER A 70 1.55 -15.55 2.87
CA SER A 70 2.24 -15.88 1.62
C SER A 70 2.80 -14.68 0.85
N CYS A 71 2.61 -13.46 1.35
CA CYS A 71 3.11 -12.26 0.66
C CYS A 71 4.64 -12.24 0.56
N CYS A 72 5.36 -12.74 1.58
CA CYS A 72 6.82 -12.82 1.57
C CYS A 72 7.36 -13.79 0.49
N GLU A 73 6.53 -14.70 -0.03
CA GLU A 73 6.90 -15.62 -1.10
C GLU A 73 6.44 -15.15 -2.49
N ALA A 74 5.88 -13.95 -2.59
CA ALA A 74 5.26 -13.49 -3.84
C ALA A 74 6.25 -13.39 -5.01
N ALA A 75 7.51 -13.08 -4.74
CA ALA A 75 8.57 -12.99 -5.73
C ALA A 75 9.29 -14.32 -6.03
N LYS A 76 8.98 -15.39 -5.30
CA LYS A 76 9.67 -16.69 -5.39
C LYS A 76 9.80 -17.26 -6.80
N PHE A 77 8.80 -17.01 -7.66
CA PHE A 77 8.76 -17.48 -9.04
C PHE A 77 9.05 -16.37 -10.06
N ALA A 78 9.37 -15.16 -9.61
CA ALA A 78 9.66 -14.04 -10.51
C ALA A 78 11.08 -14.10 -11.10
N VAL A 79 12.01 -14.77 -10.39
CA VAL A 79 13.38 -14.94 -10.84
C VAL A 79 13.51 -16.27 -11.57
N VAL A 80 13.59 -16.19 -12.90
CA VAL A 80 13.75 -17.37 -13.79
C VAL A 80 15.21 -17.65 -14.15
N THR A 81 16.12 -16.75 -13.77
CA THR A 81 17.56 -16.93 -13.99
C THR A 81 18.11 -17.99 -13.03
N ASP A 82 18.92 -18.89 -13.56
CA ASP A 82 19.62 -19.89 -12.75
C ASP A 82 20.43 -19.19 -11.63
N PRO A 83 20.22 -19.57 -10.36
CA PRO A 83 20.88 -18.93 -9.22
C PRO A 83 22.42 -18.95 -9.30
N GLU A 84 23.01 -19.96 -9.97
CA GLU A 84 24.46 -20.05 -10.13
C GLU A 84 25.01 -19.02 -11.14
N LYS A 85 24.16 -18.52 -12.02
CA LYS A 85 24.52 -17.51 -13.04
C LYS A 85 24.36 -16.07 -12.57
N ILE A 86 23.77 -15.86 -11.38
CA ILE A 86 23.57 -14.52 -10.82
C ILE A 86 24.85 -14.13 -10.06
N PRO A 87 25.51 -13.00 -10.43
CA PRO A 87 26.69 -12.50 -9.73
C PRO A 87 26.42 -12.29 -8.23
N LEU A 88 27.40 -12.63 -7.37
CA LEU A 88 27.25 -12.48 -5.92
C LEU A 88 26.98 -11.02 -5.52
N THR A 89 27.63 -10.06 -6.17
CA THR A 89 27.40 -8.63 -5.95
C THR A 89 25.93 -8.24 -6.16
N LEU A 90 25.29 -8.79 -7.20
CA LEU A 90 23.89 -8.52 -7.49
C LEU A 90 22.95 -9.20 -6.48
N LYS A 91 23.31 -10.38 -5.98
CA LYS A 91 22.56 -11.05 -4.91
C LYS A 91 22.59 -10.24 -3.63
N ASP A 92 23.75 -9.67 -3.27
CA ASP A 92 23.90 -8.85 -2.07
C ASP A 92 23.10 -7.54 -2.20
N GLU A 93 23.22 -6.86 -3.33
CA GLU A 93 22.47 -5.61 -3.61
C GLU A 93 20.95 -5.81 -3.59
N LEU A 94 20.46 -6.94 -4.08
CA LEU A 94 19.04 -7.27 -4.19
C LEU A 94 18.58 -8.28 -3.13
N SER A 95 19.33 -8.43 -2.03
CA SER A 95 19.01 -9.41 -0.98
C SER A 95 17.61 -9.27 -0.38
N ILE A 96 17.06 -8.05 -0.36
CA ILE A 96 15.66 -7.79 0.07
C ILE A 96 14.65 -8.46 -0.85
N LEU A 97 14.96 -8.60 -2.14
CA LEU A 97 14.06 -9.18 -3.14
C LEU A 97 14.22 -10.70 -3.26
N PHE A 98 15.39 -11.22 -2.98
CA PHE A 98 15.72 -12.65 -3.17
C PHE A 98 15.75 -13.47 -1.87
N GLY A 99 15.59 -12.79 -0.72
CA GLY A 99 15.37 -13.37 0.61
C GLY A 99 16.49 -14.23 1.13
#